data_d2734c305bea60782d4e879ddbec92aa
#
_entry.id   d2734c305bea60782d4e879ddbec92aa
#
_cell.length_a   1.000
_cell.length_b   1.000
_cell.length_c   1.000
_cell.angle_alpha   90.00
_cell.angle_beta   90.00
_cell.angle_gamma   90.00
#
_symmetry.space_group_name_H-M   'P 1'
#
loop_
_entity.id
_entity.type
_entity.pdbx_description
1 polymer ?
#
loop_
_entity_poly.entity_id
_entity_poly.type
_entity_poly.pdbx_seq_one_letter_code
_entity_poly.pdbx_strand_id
1 'polypeptide(L)'
;MLVQKLLSSKRIEAYRATLALAIPLIGSNIAHSVKHLTDTIMLGRYSVDALAAGVLGATIFVFLMITGSGFSIAVISLASNAEGSHKSWMVRRYIRMGCWITILYCFVMLIPMWFSQPIFLLMGQDPAISELAADYLLYAMWGLFPALILMVFKAFFLALVRPKIIFVSTLIGALFNIFANYLLIFGNFGFPELGVRGAAIASTVSHSLALLIMLAFLIRVRDFLPYKLFSNFLSFHSSSFREIFNLGWPICAAMIAEASFFSGAAIMMGWINTASLAAHGIVIEICAMVFMIYYGLSYAGTTQISSALGRNDPVEIKTISNAILELNLMAACVVITIFLLFPEALISVFLKEDTAETREVLDIGMKILLFAAFFQLFDAFQAVLLGFLRGLKDTLIPMIIAAISYWVVGITTSYFLAFNVGLDGEGVYGGFIIGLGFASILFFFRFRRKLSKLGSGDGSSLV
;
A
#
# COMPACT_ATOMS: atom_id res chain seq x y z
N MET A 1 5.48 -41.65 -8.67
CA MET A 1 4.65 -41.11 -9.74
C MET A 1 3.31 -40.53 -9.21
N LEU A 2 2.51 -41.23 -8.40
CA LEU A 2 1.25 -40.71 -7.81
C LEU A 2 1.47 -39.52 -6.87
N VAL A 3 2.48 -39.58 -5.98
CA VAL A 3 2.83 -38.50 -5.04
C VAL A 3 3.30 -37.26 -5.80
N GLN A 4 4.09 -37.39 -6.87
CA GLN A 4 4.50 -36.26 -7.72
C GLN A 4 3.31 -35.64 -8.46
N LYS A 5 2.36 -36.45 -8.89
CA LYS A 5 1.14 -35.98 -9.58
C LYS A 5 0.19 -35.25 -8.61
N LEU A 6 0.08 -35.71 -7.37
CA LEU A 6 -0.67 -35.06 -6.29
C LEU A 6 -0.01 -33.74 -5.85
N LEU A 7 1.31 -33.69 -5.73
CA LEU A 7 2.07 -32.46 -5.41
C LEU A 7 1.96 -31.42 -6.54
N SER A 8 2.01 -31.87 -7.81
CA SER A 8 1.81 -30.98 -8.95
C SER A 8 0.38 -30.42 -9.02
N SER A 9 -0.62 -31.23 -8.68
CA SER A 9 -2.04 -30.81 -8.64
C SER A 9 -2.27 -29.75 -7.55
N LYS A 10 -1.80 -29.97 -6.31
CA LYS A 10 -1.91 -29.02 -5.21
C LYS A 10 -1.18 -27.71 -5.50
N ARG A 11 -0.07 -27.76 -6.20
CA ARG A 11 0.71 -26.59 -6.59
C ARG A 11 -0.03 -25.73 -7.64
N ILE A 12 -0.62 -26.39 -8.65
CA ILE A 12 -1.46 -25.70 -9.66
C ILE A 12 -2.68 -25.06 -9.01
N GLU A 13 -3.29 -25.72 -8.05
CA GLU A 13 -4.40 -25.19 -7.28
C GLU A 13 -3.99 -23.95 -6.47
N ALA A 14 -2.83 -23.98 -5.81
CA ALA A 14 -2.27 -22.85 -5.09
C ALA A 14 -2.00 -21.64 -6.02
N TYR A 15 -1.45 -21.85 -7.23
CA TYR A 15 -1.30 -20.78 -8.22
C TYR A 15 -2.63 -20.16 -8.62
N ARG A 16 -3.62 -21.00 -8.96
CA ARG A 16 -4.96 -20.52 -9.36
C ARG A 16 -5.64 -19.75 -8.24
N ALA A 17 -5.58 -20.25 -7.02
CA ALA A 17 -6.14 -19.57 -5.85
C ALA A 17 -5.44 -18.22 -5.58
N THR A 18 -4.11 -18.18 -5.70
CA THR A 18 -3.34 -16.94 -5.53
C THR A 18 -3.68 -15.92 -6.61
N LEU A 19 -3.69 -16.32 -7.89
CA LEU A 19 -4.01 -15.41 -9.00
C LEU A 19 -5.45 -14.92 -8.94
N ALA A 20 -6.39 -15.78 -8.52
CA ALA A 20 -7.78 -15.39 -8.33
C ALA A 20 -7.98 -14.32 -7.25
N LEU A 21 -7.09 -14.28 -6.24
CA LEU A 21 -7.03 -13.22 -5.23
C LEU A 21 -6.24 -12.02 -5.73
N ALA A 22 -5.03 -12.24 -6.24
CA ALA A 22 -4.08 -11.17 -6.55
C ALA A 22 -4.53 -10.31 -7.74
N ILE A 23 -5.05 -10.89 -8.83
CA ILE A 23 -5.43 -10.13 -10.02
C ILE A 23 -6.48 -9.05 -9.74
N PRO A 24 -7.61 -9.33 -9.07
CA PRO A 24 -8.56 -8.27 -8.73
C PRO A 24 -7.99 -7.23 -7.75
N LEU A 25 -7.09 -7.63 -6.85
CA LEU A 25 -6.44 -6.70 -5.92
C LEU A 25 -5.45 -5.78 -6.64
N ILE A 26 -4.64 -6.30 -7.56
CA ILE A 26 -3.76 -5.52 -8.43
C ILE A 26 -4.61 -4.51 -9.22
N GLY A 27 -5.69 -4.96 -9.84
CA GLY A 27 -6.62 -4.08 -10.55
C GLY A 27 -7.23 -2.99 -9.66
N SER A 28 -7.58 -3.33 -8.42
CA SER A 28 -8.07 -2.35 -7.43
C SER A 28 -7.01 -1.30 -7.07
N ASN A 29 -5.76 -1.73 -6.90
CA ASN A 29 -4.65 -0.83 -6.57
C ASN A 29 -4.32 0.09 -7.75
N ILE A 30 -4.29 -0.44 -8.99
CA ILE A 30 -4.10 0.35 -10.20
C ILE A 30 -5.23 1.38 -10.37
N ALA A 31 -6.50 0.99 -10.17
CA ALA A 31 -7.63 1.92 -10.23
C ALA A 31 -7.49 3.07 -9.21
N HIS A 32 -6.95 2.77 -8.02
CA HIS A 32 -6.67 3.77 -7.00
C HIS A 32 -5.54 4.72 -7.42
N SER A 33 -4.46 4.21 -8.02
CA SER A 33 -3.35 5.04 -8.52
C SER A 33 -3.79 5.93 -9.69
N VAL A 34 -4.57 5.40 -10.63
CA VAL A 34 -5.14 6.17 -11.75
C VAL A 34 -6.03 7.31 -11.25
N LYS A 35 -6.82 7.06 -10.19
CA LYS A 35 -7.59 8.11 -9.52
C LYS A 35 -6.70 9.26 -9.06
N HIS A 36 -5.63 8.97 -8.30
CA HIS A 36 -4.70 10.00 -7.81
C HIS A 36 -4.02 10.77 -8.94
N LEU A 37 -3.59 10.07 -9.97
CA LEU A 37 -2.99 10.70 -11.16
C LEU A 37 -4.00 11.65 -11.83
N THR A 38 -5.25 11.24 -11.96
CA THR A 38 -6.31 12.08 -12.55
C THR A 38 -6.60 13.32 -11.71
N ASP A 39 -6.65 13.18 -10.37
CA ASP A 39 -6.80 14.31 -9.44
C ASP A 39 -5.70 15.36 -9.69
N THR A 40 -4.44 14.93 -9.78
CA THR A 40 -3.28 15.78 -10.03
C THR A 40 -3.35 16.47 -11.40
N ILE A 41 -3.68 15.71 -12.47
CA ILE A 41 -3.81 16.26 -13.82
C ILE A 41 -4.92 17.33 -13.88
N MET A 42 -6.07 17.07 -13.24
CA MET A 42 -7.19 18.00 -13.26
C MET A 42 -6.89 19.28 -12.49
N LEU A 43 -6.25 19.19 -11.33
CA LEU A 43 -5.79 20.36 -10.57
C LEU A 43 -4.74 21.16 -11.34
N GLY A 44 -3.82 20.48 -12.03
CA GLY A 44 -2.81 21.15 -12.88
C GLY A 44 -3.39 21.88 -14.07
N ARG A 45 -4.53 21.41 -14.61
CA ARG A 45 -5.28 22.12 -15.65
C ARG A 45 -6.10 23.30 -15.12
N TYR A 46 -6.39 23.29 -13.83
CA TYR A 46 -7.15 24.37 -13.19
C TYR A 46 -6.24 25.58 -12.88
N SER A 47 -5.16 25.39 -12.10
CA SER A 47 -4.11 26.40 -11.88
C SER A 47 -2.83 25.75 -11.30
N VAL A 48 -1.70 26.46 -11.44
CA VAL A 48 -0.41 26.03 -10.86
C VAL A 48 -0.49 26.00 -9.33
N ASP A 49 -1.10 27.01 -8.72
CA ASP A 49 -1.25 27.10 -7.26
C ASP A 49 -2.14 25.99 -6.71
N ALA A 50 -3.25 25.68 -7.42
CA ALA A 50 -4.13 24.58 -7.06
C ALA A 50 -3.44 23.22 -7.17
N LEU A 51 -2.58 23.03 -8.18
CA LEU A 51 -1.75 21.84 -8.30
C LEU A 51 -0.81 21.70 -7.10
N ALA A 52 -0.04 22.75 -6.79
CA ALA A 52 0.91 22.75 -5.69
C ALA A 52 0.22 22.48 -4.34
N ALA A 53 -0.87 23.17 -4.08
CA ALA A 53 -1.67 23.00 -2.86
C ALA A 53 -2.32 21.62 -2.78
N GLY A 54 -2.89 21.13 -3.89
CA GLY A 54 -3.50 19.82 -3.98
C GLY A 54 -2.50 18.70 -3.74
N VAL A 55 -1.31 18.76 -4.34
CA VAL A 55 -0.22 17.78 -4.12
C VAL A 55 0.23 17.81 -2.66
N LEU A 56 0.45 18.98 -2.07
CA LEU A 56 0.85 19.12 -0.67
C LEU A 56 -0.19 18.53 0.28
N GLY A 57 -1.47 18.91 0.10
CA GLY A 57 -2.58 18.39 0.91
C GLY A 57 -2.81 16.89 0.73
N ALA A 58 -2.80 16.41 -0.52
CA ALA A 58 -2.96 14.99 -0.82
C ALA A 58 -1.82 14.14 -0.23
N THR A 59 -0.57 14.62 -0.22
CA THR A 59 0.57 13.93 0.38
C THR A 59 0.34 13.65 1.86
N ILE A 60 -0.11 14.66 2.62
CA ILE A 60 -0.43 14.48 4.05
C ILE A 60 -1.62 13.53 4.22
N PHE A 61 -2.69 13.69 3.42
CA PHE A 61 -3.85 12.80 3.48
C PHE A 61 -3.46 11.34 3.23
N VAL A 62 -2.69 11.07 2.18
CA VAL A 62 -2.23 9.72 1.81
C VAL A 62 -1.32 9.15 2.88
N PHE A 63 -0.41 9.95 3.44
CA PHE A 63 0.44 9.52 4.56
C PHE A 63 -0.37 9.07 5.77
N LEU A 64 -1.38 9.85 6.17
CA LEU A 64 -2.26 9.49 7.28
C LEU A 64 -3.12 8.26 6.95
N MET A 65 -3.60 8.16 5.73
CA MET A 65 -4.38 7.00 5.25
C MET A 65 -3.52 5.71 5.26
N ILE A 66 -2.30 5.77 4.74
CA ILE A 66 -1.37 4.63 4.74
C ILE A 66 -1.05 4.21 6.18
N THR A 67 -0.72 5.16 7.05
CA THR A 67 -0.43 4.87 8.47
C THR A 67 -1.62 4.20 9.15
N GLY A 68 -2.84 4.72 8.98
CA GLY A 68 -4.06 4.13 9.55
C GLY A 68 -4.42 2.77 8.95
N SER A 69 -4.02 2.49 7.71
CA SER A 69 -4.30 1.22 7.03
C SER A 69 -3.62 0.01 7.68
N GLY A 70 -2.55 0.21 8.45
CA GLY A 70 -1.88 -0.87 9.17
C GLY A 70 -2.81 -1.62 10.14
N PHE A 71 -3.77 -0.94 10.76
CA PHE A 71 -4.80 -1.59 11.56
C PHE A 71 -5.75 -2.46 10.71
N SER A 72 -6.11 -1.99 9.52
CA SER A 72 -6.93 -2.77 8.58
C SER A 72 -6.20 -4.02 8.08
N ILE A 73 -4.89 -3.93 7.87
CA ILE A 73 -4.04 -5.08 7.50
C ILE A 73 -3.98 -6.12 8.64
N ALA A 74 -3.90 -5.67 9.90
CA ALA A 74 -4.00 -6.57 11.05
C ALA A 74 -5.36 -7.29 11.08
N VAL A 75 -6.45 -6.59 10.73
CA VAL A 75 -7.78 -7.20 10.61
C VAL A 75 -7.82 -8.25 9.50
N ILE A 76 -7.12 -8.06 8.36
CA ILE A 76 -7.02 -9.09 7.30
C ILE A 76 -6.46 -10.40 7.88
N SER A 77 -5.33 -10.32 8.59
CA SER A 77 -4.70 -11.48 9.19
C SER A 77 -5.62 -12.17 10.21
N LEU A 78 -6.20 -11.42 11.14
CA LEU A 78 -7.05 -11.97 12.19
C LEU A 78 -8.36 -12.55 11.66
N ALA A 79 -9.02 -11.85 10.74
CA ALA A 79 -10.28 -12.30 10.15
C ALA A 79 -10.08 -13.55 9.27
N SER A 80 -9.01 -13.58 8.45
CA SER A 80 -8.68 -14.74 7.62
C SER A 80 -8.32 -15.97 8.47
N ASN A 81 -7.62 -15.77 9.59
CA ASN A 81 -7.32 -16.84 10.54
C ASN A 81 -8.60 -17.37 11.22
N ALA A 82 -9.49 -16.46 11.63
CA ALA A 82 -10.77 -16.84 12.23
C ALA A 82 -11.66 -17.59 11.24
N GLU A 83 -11.67 -17.19 9.97
CA GLU A 83 -12.39 -17.86 8.89
C GLU A 83 -11.81 -19.25 8.63
N GLY A 84 -10.49 -19.38 8.53
CA GLY A 84 -9.81 -20.67 8.41
C GLY A 84 -10.11 -21.63 9.57
N SER A 85 -10.34 -21.09 10.79
CA SER A 85 -10.74 -21.85 11.98
C SER A 85 -12.26 -22.10 12.08
N HIS A 86 -13.04 -21.73 11.07
CA HIS A 86 -14.52 -21.80 11.06
C HIS A 86 -15.21 -21.03 12.20
N LYS A 87 -14.60 -19.93 12.67
CA LYS A 87 -15.12 -19.10 13.78
C LYS A 87 -15.73 -17.80 13.26
N SER A 88 -16.83 -17.88 12.52
CA SER A 88 -17.51 -16.72 11.90
C SER A 88 -17.84 -15.59 12.89
N TRP A 89 -18.13 -15.94 14.18
CA TRP A 89 -18.36 -14.97 15.23
C TRP A 89 -17.11 -14.14 15.57
N MET A 90 -15.88 -14.71 15.42
CA MET A 90 -14.64 -13.98 15.59
C MET A 90 -14.38 -13.05 14.42
N VAL A 91 -14.67 -13.48 13.16
CA VAL A 91 -14.61 -12.62 11.98
C VAL A 91 -15.44 -11.35 12.22
N ARG A 92 -16.71 -11.50 12.62
CA ARG A 92 -17.57 -10.36 12.99
C ARG A 92 -16.94 -9.46 14.04
N ARG A 93 -16.34 -10.06 15.09
CA ARG A 93 -15.74 -9.32 16.19
C ARG A 93 -14.52 -8.51 15.73
N TYR A 94 -13.64 -9.09 14.89
CA TYR A 94 -12.47 -8.39 14.36
C TYR A 94 -12.85 -7.26 13.39
N ILE A 95 -13.83 -7.46 12.52
CA ILE A 95 -14.32 -6.39 11.63
C ILE A 95 -14.88 -5.23 12.45
N ARG A 96 -15.71 -5.52 13.47
CA ARG A 96 -16.27 -4.49 14.36
C ARG A 96 -15.19 -3.71 15.09
N MET A 97 -14.25 -4.42 15.74
CA MET A 97 -13.17 -3.77 16.49
C MET A 97 -12.18 -3.05 15.53
N GLY A 98 -12.02 -3.54 14.31
CA GLY A 98 -11.31 -2.84 13.25
C GLY A 98 -11.97 -1.50 12.89
N CYS A 99 -13.30 -1.44 12.79
CA CYS A 99 -14.02 -0.18 12.61
C CYS A 99 -13.83 0.76 13.79
N TRP A 100 -13.91 0.26 15.03
CA TRP A 100 -13.71 1.08 16.22
C TRP A 100 -12.30 1.70 16.27
N ILE A 101 -11.26 0.90 15.99
CA ILE A 101 -9.87 1.39 16.06
C ILE A 101 -9.58 2.40 14.95
N THR A 102 -10.11 2.17 13.74
CA THR A 102 -9.96 3.11 12.63
C THR A 102 -10.73 4.41 12.86
N ILE A 103 -11.93 4.34 13.43
CA ILE A 103 -12.69 5.54 13.81
C ILE A 103 -11.94 6.35 14.87
N LEU A 104 -11.42 5.67 15.91
CA LEU A 104 -10.61 6.34 16.94
C LEU A 104 -9.36 6.99 16.34
N TYR A 105 -8.66 6.28 15.46
CA TYR A 105 -7.51 6.81 14.70
C TYR A 105 -7.90 8.05 13.89
N CYS A 106 -9.02 8.01 13.17
CA CYS A 106 -9.50 9.17 12.41
C CYS A 106 -9.72 10.39 13.30
N PHE A 107 -10.39 10.22 14.46
CA PHE A 107 -10.61 11.32 15.39
C PHE A 107 -9.31 11.96 15.87
N VAL A 108 -8.29 11.13 16.18
CA VAL A 108 -6.96 11.62 16.56
C VAL A 108 -6.30 12.38 15.40
N MET A 109 -6.43 11.89 14.18
CA MET A 109 -5.82 12.49 13.00
C MET A 109 -6.57 13.72 12.46
N LEU A 110 -7.80 13.97 12.91
CA LEU A 110 -8.48 15.26 12.62
C LEU A 110 -7.70 16.44 13.21
N ILE A 111 -7.03 16.26 14.35
CA ILE A 111 -6.30 17.34 15.03
C ILE A 111 -5.19 17.92 14.13
N PRO A 112 -4.19 17.14 13.66
CA PRO A 112 -3.16 17.71 12.78
C PRO A 112 -3.71 18.18 11.43
N MET A 113 -4.79 17.57 10.91
CA MET A 113 -5.42 18.03 9.67
C MET A 113 -6.13 19.39 9.85
N TRP A 114 -6.77 19.61 11.01
CA TRP A 114 -7.40 20.89 11.34
C TRP A 114 -6.37 22.01 11.48
N PHE A 115 -5.22 21.72 12.07
CA PHE A 115 -4.11 22.66 12.26
C PHE A 115 -3.04 22.55 11.15
N SER A 116 -3.41 22.12 9.94
CA SER A 116 -2.45 21.91 8.85
C SER A 116 -1.78 23.17 8.35
N GLN A 117 -2.48 24.31 8.28
CA GLN A 117 -1.89 25.58 7.85
C GLN A 117 -0.68 26.01 8.71
N PRO A 118 -0.79 26.10 10.04
CA PRO A 118 0.39 26.36 10.89
C PRO A 118 1.53 25.35 10.70
N ILE A 119 1.19 24.08 10.48
CA ILE A 119 2.20 23.03 10.26
C ILE A 119 2.95 23.29 8.95
N PHE A 120 2.24 23.61 7.86
CA PHE A 120 2.88 23.94 6.58
C PHE A 120 3.77 25.18 6.66
N LEU A 121 3.33 26.21 7.35
CA LEU A 121 4.13 27.42 7.58
C LEU A 121 5.39 27.12 8.39
N LEU A 122 5.31 26.29 9.44
CA LEU A 122 6.47 25.80 10.20
C LEU A 122 7.46 24.97 9.35
N MET A 123 6.94 24.28 8.34
CA MET A 123 7.77 23.54 7.36
C MET A 123 8.38 24.46 6.29
N GLY A 124 8.15 25.78 6.33
CA GLY A 124 8.70 26.75 5.39
C GLY A 124 7.99 26.80 4.04
N GLN A 125 6.72 26.35 3.97
CA GLN A 125 5.91 26.43 2.75
C GLN A 125 5.41 27.86 2.53
N ASP A 126 5.18 28.22 1.26
CA ASP A 126 4.61 29.51 0.89
C ASP A 126 3.26 29.72 1.57
N PRO A 127 2.96 30.93 2.12
CA PRO A 127 1.72 31.21 2.84
C PRO A 127 0.45 30.97 2.01
N ALA A 128 0.42 31.37 0.75
CA ALA A 128 -0.73 31.20 -0.12
C ALA A 128 -0.98 29.71 -0.46
N ILE A 129 0.08 28.96 -0.75
CA ILE A 129 0.00 27.51 -0.99
C ILE A 129 -0.42 26.79 0.31
N SER A 130 0.10 27.22 1.47
CA SER A 130 -0.27 26.65 2.77
C SER A 130 -1.75 26.84 3.10
N GLU A 131 -2.33 27.99 2.77
CA GLU A 131 -3.76 28.25 2.95
C GLU A 131 -4.61 27.34 2.06
N LEU A 132 -4.30 27.27 0.76
CA LEU A 132 -5.02 26.42 -0.19
C LEU A 132 -4.90 24.92 0.15
N ALA A 133 -3.72 24.45 0.61
CA ALA A 133 -3.52 23.08 1.02
C ALA A 133 -4.25 22.76 2.33
N ALA A 134 -4.32 23.69 3.26
CA ALA A 134 -5.14 23.56 4.47
C ALA A 134 -6.63 23.49 4.14
N ASP A 135 -7.10 24.32 3.22
CA ASP A 135 -8.46 24.24 2.69
C ASP A 135 -8.77 22.85 2.10
N TYR A 136 -7.86 22.30 1.29
CA TYR A 136 -8.00 20.92 0.81
C TYR A 136 -8.18 19.92 1.96
N LEU A 137 -7.31 20.00 2.98
CA LEU A 137 -7.33 19.07 4.11
C LEU A 137 -8.56 19.21 5.00
N LEU A 138 -9.12 20.41 5.16
CA LEU A 138 -10.36 20.65 5.92
C LEU A 138 -11.56 19.90 5.31
N TYR A 139 -11.62 19.75 3.99
CA TYR A 139 -12.65 18.95 3.33
C TYR A 139 -12.25 17.47 3.21
N ALA A 140 -10.99 17.17 2.94
CA ALA A 140 -10.49 15.82 2.80
C ALA A 140 -10.51 15.03 4.13
N MET A 141 -10.37 15.67 5.30
CA MET A 141 -10.31 15.00 6.59
C MET A 141 -11.54 14.13 6.86
N TRP A 142 -12.72 14.55 6.38
CA TRP A 142 -13.95 13.75 6.49
C TRP A 142 -13.91 12.50 5.62
N GLY A 143 -13.12 12.52 4.54
CA GLY A 143 -12.87 11.39 3.66
C GLY A 143 -12.01 10.29 4.30
N LEU A 144 -11.26 10.60 5.36
CA LEU A 144 -10.43 9.62 6.05
C LEU A 144 -11.28 8.51 6.69
N PHE A 145 -12.46 8.86 7.23
CA PHE A 145 -13.40 7.88 7.81
C PHE A 145 -13.86 6.83 6.80
N PRO A 146 -14.52 7.19 5.69
CA PRO A 146 -14.96 6.20 4.73
C PRO A 146 -13.78 5.48 4.05
N ALA A 147 -12.62 6.11 3.86
CA ALA A 147 -11.44 5.48 3.28
C ALA A 147 -10.91 4.33 4.16
N LEU A 148 -10.71 4.57 5.45
CA LEU A 148 -10.18 3.56 6.37
C LEU A 148 -11.24 2.50 6.74
N ILE A 149 -12.50 2.87 6.91
CA ILE A 149 -13.59 1.89 7.10
C ILE A 149 -13.72 0.99 5.87
N LEU A 150 -13.60 1.54 4.66
CA LEU A 150 -13.55 0.77 3.41
C LEU A 150 -12.43 -0.29 3.45
N MET A 151 -11.26 0.05 3.98
CA MET A 151 -10.15 -0.89 4.13
C MET A 151 -10.44 -2.01 5.14
N VAL A 152 -11.18 -1.73 6.20
CA VAL A 152 -11.65 -2.76 7.15
C VAL A 152 -12.65 -3.72 6.48
N PHE A 153 -13.58 -3.20 5.66
CA PHE A 153 -14.48 -4.06 4.91
C PHE A 153 -13.78 -4.82 3.77
N LYS A 154 -12.72 -4.26 3.17
CA LYS A 154 -11.83 -5.02 2.28
C LYS A 154 -11.26 -6.25 3.00
N ALA A 155 -10.86 -6.11 4.28
CA ALA A 155 -10.37 -7.23 5.08
C ALA A 155 -11.42 -8.35 5.24
N PHE A 156 -12.70 -8.02 5.39
CA PHE A 156 -13.78 -8.99 5.42
C PHE A 156 -13.90 -9.77 4.10
N PHE A 157 -13.95 -9.06 2.96
CA PHE A 157 -14.08 -9.72 1.66
C PHE A 157 -12.83 -10.54 1.29
N LEU A 158 -11.65 -10.13 1.75
CA LEU A 158 -10.42 -10.91 1.61
C LEU A 158 -10.49 -12.20 2.43
N ALA A 159 -10.90 -12.12 3.69
CA ALA A 159 -11.04 -13.30 4.55
C ALA A 159 -12.00 -14.35 3.94
N LEU A 160 -13.02 -13.90 3.22
CA LEU A 160 -13.99 -14.75 2.52
C LEU A 160 -13.60 -15.10 1.07
N VAL A 161 -12.37 -14.73 0.65
CA VAL A 161 -11.87 -15.00 -0.72
C VAL A 161 -12.79 -14.42 -1.81
N ARG A 162 -13.30 -13.20 -1.61
CA ARG A 162 -14.20 -12.48 -2.54
C ARG A 162 -13.58 -11.17 -3.07
N PRO A 163 -12.39 -11.18 -3.67
CA PRO A 163 -11.67 -9.95 -4.06
C PRO A 163 -12.33 -9.18 -5.21
N LYS A 164 -13.18 -9.84 -6.02
CA LYS A 164 -13.92 -9.18 -7.10
C LYS A 164 -14.80 -8.04 -6.62
N ILE A 165 -15.39 -8.17 -5.42
CA ILE A 165 -16.24 -7.12 -4.82
C ILE A 165 -15.37 -5.89 -4.51
N ILE A 166 -14.15 -6.10 -4.02
CA ILE A 166 -13.18 -5.04 -3.75
C ILE A 166 -12.85 -4.30 -5.04
N PHE A 167 -12.51 -5.04 -6.10
CA PHE A 167 -12.18 -4.46 -7.39
C PHE A 167 -13.32 -3.62 -7.98
N VAL A 168 -14.53 -4.19 -8.04
CA VAL A 168 -15.71 -3.51 -8.59
C VAL A 168 -16.04 -2.24 -7.81
N SER A 169 -16.03 -2.30 -6.47
CA SER A 169 -16.32 -1.14 -5.64
C SER A 169 -15.28 -0.03 -5.80
N THR A 170 -13.99 -0.40 -5.86
CA THR A 170 -12.91 0.58 -6.06
C THR A 170 -12.95 1.18 -7.46
N LEU A 171 -13.21 0.37 -8.50
CA LEU A 171 -13.30 0.84 -9.88
C LEU A 171 -14.46 1.83 -10.06
N ILE A 172 -15.65 1.49 -9.55
CA ILE A 172 -16.81 2.41 -9.62
C ILE A 172 -16.51 3.70 -8.85
N GLY A 173 -15.89 3.60 -7.66
CA GLY A 173 -15.48 4.76 -6.89
C GLY A 173 -14.48 5.64 -7.64
N ALA A 174 -13.48 5.05 -8.33
CA ALA A 174 -12.50 5.79 -9.12
C ALA A 174 -13.13 6.49 -10.34
N LEU A 175 -13.98 5.80 -11.09
CA LEU A 175 -14.70 6.39 -12.22
C LEU A 175 -15.62 7.54 -11.77
N PHE A 176 -16.33 7.35 -10.66
CA PHE A 176 -17.15 8.40 -10.07
C PHE A 176 -16.30 9.61 -9.62
N ASN A 177 -15.12 9.38 -9.05
CA ASN A 177 -14.22 10.46 -8.66
C ASN A 177 -13.78 11.32 -9.84
N ILE A 178 -13.43 10.71 -10.98
CA ILE A 178 -13.07 11.43 -12.20
C ILE A 178 -14.23 12.34 -12.66
N PHE A 179 -15.44 11.80 -12.65
CA PHE A 179 -16.63 12.55 -12.99
C PHE A 179 -16.93 13.68 -11.98
N ALA A 180 -16.85 13.38 -10.68
CA ALA A 180 -17.08 14.36 -9.63
C ALA A 180 -16.03 15.49 -9.63
N ASN A 181 -14.76 15.17 -9.93
CA ASN A 181 -13.72 16.19 -10.12
C ASN A 181 -14.05 17.13 -11.28
N TYR A 182 -14.51 16.58 -12.42
CA TYR A 182 -14.91 17.41 -13.57
C TYR A 182 -16.04 18.35 -13.25
N LEU A 183 -16.97 17.95 -12.38
CA LEU A 183 -18.07 18.80 -11.93
C LEU A 183 -17.61 19.86 -10.93
N LEU A 184 -16.86 19.44 -9.90
CA LEU A 184 -16.61 20.26 -8.71
C LEU A 184 -15.35 21.12 -8.81
N ILE A 185 -14.32 20.69 -9.54
CA ILE A 185 -13.10 21.50 -9.76
C ILE A 185 -13.43 22.65 -10.71
N PHE A 186 -14.10 22.36 -11.85
CA PHE A 186 -14.32 23.31 -12.93
C PHE A 186 -15.70 23.98 -12.94
N GLY A 187 -16.63 23.57 -12.05
CA GLY A 187 -17.98 24.15 -12.00
C GLY A 187 -18.87 23.80 -13.18
N ASN A 188 -18.64 22.67 -13.85
CA ASN A 188 -19.39 22.27 -15.02
C ASN A 188 -20.84 21.86 -14.67
N PHE A 189 -21.75 21.91 -15.64
CA PHE A 189 -23.17 21.54 -15.50
C PHE A 189 -23.94 22.33 -14.43
N GLY A 190 -23.51 23.55 -14.09
CA GLY A 190 -24.18 24.42 -13.10
C GLY A 190 -23.76 24.13 -11.66
N PHE A 191 -22.79 23.31 -11.43
CA PHE A 191 -22.16 23.14 -10.11
C PHE A 191 -21.26 24.35 -9.80
N PRO A 192 -21.05 24.67 -8.51
CA PRO A 192 -20.12 25.73 -8.12
C PRO A 192 -18.68 25.29 -8.45
N GLU A 193 -17.89 26.25 -8.94
CA GLU A 193 -16.46 26.08 -9.15
C GLU A 193 -15.74 26.14 -7.80
N LEU A 194 -15.25 25.00 -7.33
CA LEU A 194 -14.66 24.83 -6.00
C LEU A 194 -13.14 24.65 -6.03
N GLY A 195 -12.54 24.46 -7.21
CA GLY A 195 -11.09 24.25 -7.35
C GLY A 195 -10.55 23.14 -6.46
N VAL A 196 -9.59 23.46 -5.61
CA VAL A 196 -8.92 22.51 -4.70
C VAL A 196 -9.90 21.86 -3.71
N ARG A 197 -10.87 22.62 -3.19
CA ARG A 197 -11.95 22.09 -2.32
C ARG A 197 -12.78 21.05 -3.06
N GLY A 198 -13.06 21.29 -4.35
CA GLY A 198 -13.79 20.37 -5.22
C GLY A 198 -13.14 18.99 -5.32
N ALA A 199 -11.81 18.95 -5.47
CA ALA A 199 -11.03 17.71 -5.51
C ALA A 199 -11.13 16.93 -4.19
N ALA A 200 -11.05 17.61 -3.05
CA ALA A 200 -11.17 17.00 -1.73
C ALA A 200 -12.58 16.41 -1.49
N ILE A 201 -13.64 17.14 -1.86
CA ILE A 201 -15.02 16.67 -1.76
C ILE A 201 -15.25 15.48 -2.69
N ALA A 202 -14.80 15.55 -3.95
CA ALA A 202 -14.93 14.45 -4.92
C ALA A 202 -14.28 13.16 -4.41
N SER A 203 -13.09 13.27 -3.82
CA SER A 203 -12.37 12.13 -3.22
C SER A 203 -13.11 11.58 -1.99
N THR A 204 -13.64 12.43 -1.13
CA THR A 204 -14.44 12.03 0.05
C THR A 204 -15.71 11.27 -0.36
N VAL A 205 -16.46 11.83 -1.32
CA VAL A 205 -17.68 11.18 -1.83
C VAL A 205 -17.39 9.88 -2.55
N SER A 206 -16.29 9.81 -3.29
CA SER A 206 -15.82 8.60 -3.97
C SER A 206 -15.51 7.45 -3.00
N HIS A 207 -14.78 7.74 -1.91
CA HIS A 207 -14.52 6.73 -0.87
C HIS A 207 -15.82 6.29 -0.18
N SER A 208 -16.73 7.23 0.07
CA SER A 208 -18.06 6.96 0.65
C SER A 208 -18.90 6.07 -0.28
N LEU A 209 -18.90 6.36 -1.58
CA LEU A 209 -19.61 5.57 -2.59
C LEU A 209 -19.05 4.13 -2.66
N ALA A 210 -17.73 3.98 -2.72
CA ALA A 210 -17.10 2.67 -2.72
C ALA A 210 -17.45 1.86 -1.46
N LEU A 211 -17.48 2.50 -0.29
CA LEU A 211 -17.92 1.90 0.97
C LEU A 211 -19.39 1.48 0.90
N LEU A 212 -20.29 2.35 0.43
CA LEU A 212 -21.72 2.06 0.29
C LEU A 212 -21.97 0.88 -0.65
N ILE A 213 -21.21 0.79 -1.75
CA ILE A 213 -21.28 -0.36 -2.67
C ILE A 213 -20.91 -1.66 -1.93
N MET A 214 -19.80 -1.67 -1.17
CA MET A 214 -19.40 -2.85 -0.39
C MET A 214 -20.46 -3.22 0.65
N LEU A 215 -21.05 -2.24 1.35
CA LEU A 215 -22.11 -2.47 2.30
C LEU A 215 -23.39 -3.02 1.62
N ALA A 216 -23.71 -2.52 0.43
CA ALA A 216 -24.84 -3.04 -0.36
C ALA A 216 -24.65 -4.51 -0.76
N PHE A 217 -23.43 -4.89 -1.18
CA PHE A 217 -23.11 -6.31 -1.44
C PHE A 217 -23.27 -7.17 -0.18
N LEU A 218 -22.81 -6.64 0.97
CA LEU A 218 -22.86 -7.34 2.25
C LEU A 218 -24.30 -7.61 2.73
N ILE A 219 -25.24 -6.71 2.43
CA ILE A 219 -26.66 -6.86 2.81
C ILE A 219 -27.41 -7.74 1.81
N ARG A 220 -27.08 -7.64 0.50
CA ARG A 220 -27.84 -8.32 -0.57
C ARG A 220 -27.40 -9.76 -0.83
N VAL A 221 -26.13 -10.09 -0.61
CA VAL A 221 -25.60 -11.43 -0.90
C VAL A 221 -25.85 -12.36 0.29
N ARG A 222 -26.60 -13.43 0.06
CA ARG A 222 -27.02 -14.39 1.11
C ARG A 222 -25.86 -15.06 1.83
N ASP A 223 -24.72 -15.27 1.14
CA ASP A 223 -23.51 -15.91 1.71
C ASP A 223 -22.94 -15.13 2.90
N PHE A 224 -23.21 -13.83 3.01
CA PHE A 224 -22.68 -12.98 4.08
C PHE A 224 -23.63 -12.83 5.28
N LEU A 225 -24.91 -13.19 5.13
CA LEU A 225 -25.90 -13.08 6.20
C LEU A 225 -25.55 -13.87 7.48
N PRO A 226 -24.94 -15.08 7.40
CA PRO A 226 -24.57 -15.84 8.60
C PRO A 226 -23.58 -15.12 9.51
N TYR A 227 -22.74 -14.21 8.98
CA TYR A 227 -21.77 -13.45 9.77
C TYR A 227 -22.42 -12.39 10.67
N LYS A 228 -23.67 -11.95 10.37
CA LYS A 228 -24.45 -10.99 11.16
C LYS A 228 -23.60 -9.77 11.58
N LEU A 229 -22.84 -9.16 10.63
CA LEU A 229 -21.85 -8.14 10.93
C LEU A 229 -22.41 -6.93 11.70
N PHE A 230 -23.64 -6.53 11.42
CA PHE A 230 -24.28 -5.39 12.06
C PHE A 230 -24.94 -5.72 13.40
N SER A 231 -25.07 -7.03 13.77
CA SER A 231 -25.67 -7.41 15.04
C SER A 231 -24.79 -6.96 16.20
N ASN A 232 -25.35 -6.18 17.13
CA ASN A 232 -24.65 -5.61 18.29
C ASN A 232 -23.38 -4.82 17.89
N PHE A 233 -23.44 -4.02 16.82
CA PHE A 233 -22.29 -3.30 16.25
C PHE A 233 -21.58 -2.41 17.29
N LEU A 234 -22.30 -1.83 18.23
CA LEU A 234 -21.77 -0.97 19.29
C LEU A 234 -21.10 -1.74 20.43
N SER A 235 -21.21 -3.07 20.51
CA SER A 235 -20.59 -3.82 21.60
C SER A 235 -19.06 -3.82 21.46
N PHE A 236 -18.38 -3.27 22.45
CA PHE A 236 -16.93 -3.21 22.52
C PHE A 236 -16.35 -4.49 23.15
N HIS A 237 -15.26 -5.01 22.55
CA HIS A 237 -14.57 -6.21 23.02
C HIS A 237 -13.07 -5.90 23.19
N SER A 238 -12.65 -5.58 24.41
CA SER A 238 -11.29 -5.12 24.70
C SER A 238 -10.19 -6.10 24.27
N SER A 239 -10.42 -7.42 24.42
CA SER A 239 -9.42 -8.43 23.99
C SER A 239 -9.14 -8.39 22.49
N SER A 240 -10.19 -8.35 21.66
CA SER A 240 -10.02 -8.28 20.20
C SER A 240 -9.50 -6.92 19.72
N PHE A 241 -9.90 -5.85 20.42
CA PHE A 241 -9.35 -4.51 20.15
C PHE A 241 -7.83 -4.49 20.42
N ARG A 242 -7.41 -5.00 21.58
CA ARG A 242 -5.99 -5.10 21.94
C ARG A 242 -5.20 -5.98 20.97
N GLU A 243 -5.78 -7.08 20.51
CA GLU A 243 -5.14 -7.96 19.53
C GLU A 243 -4.92 -7.25 18.19
N ILE A 244 -5.92 -6.52 17.68
CA ILE A 244 -5.78 -5.70 16.46
C ILE A 244 -4.74 -4.60 16.69
N PHE A 245 -4.78 -3.92 17.84
CA PHE A 245 -3.83 -2.85 18.15
C PHE A 245 -2.40 -3.39 18.19
N ASN A 246 -2.15 -4.48 18.90
CA ASN A 246 -0.82 -5.08 19.08
C ASN A 246 -0.22 -5.56 17.75
N LEU A 247 -1.05 -6.04 16.82
CA LEU A 247 -0.59 -6.43 15.49
C LEU A 247 -0.50 -5.22 14.54
N GLY A 248 -1.39 -4.25 14.68
CA GLY A 248 -1.53 -3.13 13.74
C GLY A 248 -0.48 -2.05 13.92
N TRP A 249 -0.17 -1.63 15.15
CA TRP A 249 0.79 -0.55 15.36
C TRP A 249 2.20 -0.85 14.82
N PRO A 250 2.74 -2.10 14.90
CA PRO A 250 4.00 -2.39 14.25
C PRO A 250 3.92 -2.34 12.72
N ILE A 251 2.75 -2.71 12.15
CA ILE A 251 2.53 -2.57 10.71
C ILE A 251 2.55 -1.09 10.31
N CYS A 252 1.86 -0.23 11.06
CA CYS A 252 1.88 1.23 10.84
C CYS A 252 3.33 1.76 10.89
N ALA A 253 4.08 1.39 11.92
CA ALA A 253 5.46 1.84 12.09
C ALA A 253 6.39 1.34 10.96
N ALA A 254 6.22 0.09 10.50
CA ALA A 254 6.97 -0.42 9.36
C ALA A 254 6.65 0.35 8.06
N MET A 255 5.38 0.70 7.84
CA MET A 255 4.96 1.50 6.67
C MET A 255 5.51 2.93 6.73
N ILE A 256 5.57 3.54 7.92
CA ILE A 256 6.22 4.85 8.11
C ILE A 256 7.72 4.75 7.81
N ALA A 257 8.38 3.70 8.32
CA ALA A 257 9.81 3.48 8.06
C ALA A 257 10.10 3.33 6.56
N GLU A 258 9.26 2.60 5.83
CA GLU A 258 9.36 2.42 4.39
C GLU A 258 9.12 3.73 3.62
N ALA A 259 8.02 4.43 3.91
CA ALA A 259 7.70 5.71 3.26
C ALA A 259 8.78 6.76 3.50
N SER A 260 9.31 6.85 4.72
CA SER A 260 10.38 7.78 5.07
C SER A 260 11.73 7.41 4.46
N PHE A 261 11.99 6.13 4.18
CA PHE A 261 13.16 5.68 3.44
C PHE A 261 13.17 6.23 2.01
N PHE A 262 12.06 6.09 1.28
CA PHE A 262 11.93 6.66 -0.07
C PHE A 262 11.93 8.19 -0.07
N SER A 263 11.31 8.82 0.93
CA SER A 263 11.35 10.29 1.07
C SER A 263 12.74 10.80 1.38
N GLY A 264 13.52 10.08 2.20
CA GLY A 264 14.93 10.41 2.48
C GLY A 264 15.81 10.38 1.23
N ALA A 265 15.54 9.43 0.32
CA ALA A 265 16.24 9.37 -0.96
C ALA A 265 15.91 10.58 -1.86
N ALA A 266 14.66 11.02 -1.90
CA ALA A 266 14.29 12.23 -2.64
C ALA A 266 15.03 13.46 -2.13
N ILE A 267 15.20 13.58 -0.81
CA ILE A 267 16.01 14.66 -0.22
C ILE A 267 17.49 14.57 -0.67
N MET A 268 18.10 13.38 -0.63
CA MET A 268 19.47 13.17 -1.09
C MET A 268 19.63 13.49 -2.58
N MET A 269 18.68 13.13 -3.42
CA MET A 269 18.66 13.49 -4.84
C MET A 269 18.61 15.01 -5.05
N GLY A 270 17.81 15.71 -4.22
CA GLY A 270 17.76 17.18 -4.24
C GLY A 270 19.07 17.85 -3.83
N TRP A 271 19.89 17.21 -2.98
CA TRP A 271 21.23 17.70 -2.62
C TRP A 271 22.25 17.53 -3.75
N ILE A 272 22.04 16.57 -4.66
CA ILE A 272 22.90 16.38 -5.83
C ILE A 272 22.65 17.51 -6.83
N ASN A 273 21.48 17.54 -7.46
CA ASN A 273 21.00 18.62 -8.34
C ASN A 273 19.51 18.46 -8.68
N THR A 274 18.95 19.49 -9.32
CA THR A 274 17.53 19.51 -9.71
C THR A 274 17.19 18.43 -10.75
N ALA A 275 18.08 18.15 -11.70
CA ALA A 275 17.87 17.14 -12.72
C ALA A 275 17.82 15.72 -12.12
N SER A 276 18.68 15.42 -11.14
CA SER A 276 18.66 14.16 -10.39
C SER A 276 17.37 13.98 -9.61
N LEU A 277 16.87 15.04 -8.95
CA LEU A 277 15.60 15.01 -8.25
C LEU A 277 14.43 14.76 -9.20
N ALA A 278 14.42 15.42 -10.37
CA ALA A 278 13.38 15.21 -11.39
C ALA A 278 13.42 13.78 -11.96
N ALA A 279 14.61 13.27 -12.29
CA ALA A 279 14.80 11.90 -12.76
C ALA A 279 14.36 10.88 -11.71
N HIS A 280 14.70 11.10 -10.42
CA HIS A 280 14.22 10.25 -9.31
C HIS A 280 12.71 10.25 -9.21
N GLY A 281 12.05 11.41 -9.33
CA GLY A 281 10.59 11.52 -9.30
C GLY A 281 9.93 10.65 -10.37
N ILE A 282 10.45 10.67 -11.60
CA ILE A 282 9.95 9.84 -12.70
C ILE A 282 10.18 8.35 -12.40
N VAL A 283 11.39 7.96 -12.01
CA VAL A 283 11.74 6.56 -11.78
C VAL A 283 10.96 5.98 -10.61
N ILE A 284 10.79 6.72 -9.51
CA ILE A 284 10.03 6.24 -8.35
C ILE A 284 8.54 6.07 -8.66
N GLU A 285 7.97 6.91 -9.53
CA GLU A 285 6.58 6.77 -9.98
C GLU A 285 6.38 5.49 -10.82
N ILE A 286 7.32 5.20 -11.73
CA ILE A 286 7.34 3.95 -12.50
C ILE A 286 7.43 2.75 -11.54
N CYS A 287 8.34 2.80 -10.57
CA CYS A 287 8.51 1.75 -9.56
C CYS A 287 7.26 1.58 -8.70
N ALA A 288 6.59 2.65 -8.29
CA ALA A 288 5.36 2.61 -7.50
C ALA A 288 4.20 1.92 -8.24
N MET A 289 4.06 2.15 -9.55
CA MET A 289 3.06 1.45 -10.38
C MET A 289 3.32 -0.06 -10.39
N VAL A 290 4.57 -0.47 -10.57
CA VAL A 290 4.96 -1.88 -10.55
C VAL A 290 4.78 -2.51 -9.17
N PHE A 291 5.08 -1.77 -8.12
CA PHE A 291 4.91 -2.21 -6.73
C PHE A 291 3.47 -2.66 -6.43
N MET A 292 2.46 -2.13 -7.13
CA MET A 292 1.07 -2.56 -6.97
C MET A 292 0.88 -4.06 -7.27
N ILE A 293 1.72 -4.66 -8.12
CA ILE A 293 1.71 -6.10 -8.42
C ILE A 293 2.18 -6.89 -7.19
N TYR A 294 3.32 -6.51 -6.63
CA TYR A 294 3.91 -7.17 -5.45
C TYR A 294 3.01 -7.00 -4.22
N TYR A 295 2.41 -5.83 -4.09
CA TYR A 295 1.46 -5.53 -3.01
C TYR A 295 0.19 -6.39 -3.09
N GLY A 296 -0.33 -6.62 -4.31
CA GLY A 296 -1.44 -7.53 -4.54
C GLY A 296 -1.11 -8.97 -4.16
N LEU A 297 0.10 -9.46 -4.51
CA LEU A 297 0.60 -10.79 -4.11
C LEU A 297 0.83 -10.87 -2.60
N SER A 298 1.31 -9.81 -1.96
CA SER A 298 1.50 -9.70 -0.51
C SER A 298 0.17 -9.85 0.24
N TYR A 299 -0.89 -9.18 -0.21
CA TYR A 299 -2.24 -9.33 0.38
C TYR A 299 -2.81 -10.73 0.18
N ALA A 300 -2.63 -11.33 -1.00
CA ALA A 300 -3.03 -12.71 -1.24
C ALA A 300 -2.28 -13.67 -0.30
N GLY A 301 -0.97 -13.46 -0.11
CA GLY A 301 -0.14 -14.20 0.83
C GLY A 301 -0.60 -14.05 2.28
N THR A 302 -0.83 -12.83 2.74
CA THR A 302 -1.35 -12.56 4.09
C THR A 302 -2.66 -13.31 4.33
N THR A 303 -3.59 -13.23 3.39
CA THR A 303 -4.91 -13.85 3.50
C THR A 303 -4.84 -15.37 3.54
N GLN A 304 -4.15 -15.98 2.56
CA GLN A 304 -4.09 -17.44 2.42
C GLN A 304 -3.29 -18.09 3.55
N ILE A 305 -2.14 -17.51 3.93
CA ILE A 305 -1.31 -18.02 5.03
C ILE A 305 -2.04 -17.91 6.36
N SER A 306 -2.73 -16.78 6.62
CA SER A 306 -3.54 -16.64 7.84
C SER A 306 -4.68 -17.66 7.90
N SER A 307 -5.34 -17.92 6.78
CA SER A 307 -6.42 -18.91 6.70
C SER A 307 -5.88 -20.32 6.93
N ALA A 308 -4.74 -20.69 6.31
CA ALA A 308 -4.07 -21.98 6.52
C ALA A 308 -3.55 -22.14 7.97
N LEU A 309 -3.06 -21.05 8.58
CA LEU A 309 -2.70 -21.02 10.00
C LEU A 309 -3.93 -21.29 10.88
N GLY A 310 -5.09 -20.75 10.51
CA GLY A 310 -6.36 -21.02 11.20
C GLY A 310 -6.80 -22.49 11.12
N ARG A 311 -6.49 -23.18 10.02
CA ARG A 311 -6.70 -24.62 9.84
C ARG A 311 -5.63 -25.50 10.51
N ASN A 312 -4.58 -24.91 11.08
CA ASN A 312 -3.40 -25.61 11.60
C ASN A 312 -2.71 -26.51 10.55
N ASP A 313 -2.60 -26.05 9.30
CA ASP A 313 -1.96 -26.78 8.19
C ASP A 313 -0.64 -26.15 7.75
N PRO A 314 0.50 -26.52 8.37
CA PRO A 314 1.82 -26.00 7.99
C PRO A 314 2.27 -26.45 6.60
N VAL A 315 1.77 -27.58 6.09
CA VAL A 315 2.09 -28.07 4.75
C VAL A 315 1.44 -27.17 3.70
N GLU A 316 0.19 -26.79 3.94
CA GLU A 316 -0.52 -25.85 3.10
C GLU A 316 0.16 -24.48 3.09
N ILE A 317 0.58 -23.94 4.27
CA ILE A 317 1.35 -22.70 4.37
C ILE A 317 2.60 -22.76 3.49
N LYS A 318 3.37 -23.86 3.54
CA LYS A 318 4.57 -24.05 2.72
C LYS A 318 4.25 -24.08 1.23
N THR A 319 3.17 -24.74 0.83
CA THR A 319 2.75 -24.86 -0.57
C THR A 319 2.34 -23.50 -1.13
N ILE A 320 1.54 -22.76 -0.38
CA ILE A 320 1.07 -21.40 -0.73
C ILE A 320 2.27 -20.45 -0.84
N SER A 321 3.13 -20.43 0.18
CA SER A 321 4.28 -19.51 0.19
C SER A 321 5.23 -19.76 -0.98
N ASN A 322 5.51 -21.02 -1.32
CA ASN A 322 6.35 -21.33 -2.48
C ASN A 322 5.69 -20.88 -3.79
N ALA A 323 4.39 -21.14 -3.97
CA ALA A 323 3.66 -20.72 -5.17
C ALA A 323 3.67 -19.19 -5.33
N ILE A 324 3.48 -18.44 -4.24
CA ILE A 324 3.51 -16.98 -4.28
C ILE A 324 4.92 -16.45 -4.55
N LEU A 325 5.97 -17.04 -3.95
CA LEU A 325 7.35 -16.65 -4.21
C LEU A 325 7.75 -16.87 -5.67
N GLU A 326 7.29 -17.96 -6.27
CA GLU A 326 7.52 -18.24 -7.69
C GLU A 326 6.80 -17.27 -8.61
N LEU A 327 5.52 -16.97 -8.34
CA LEU A 327 4.77 -15.95 -9.08
C LEU A 327 5.40 -14.56 -8.93
N ASN A 328 5.86 -14.22 -7.73
CA ASN A 328 6.52 -12.96 -7.44
C ASN A 328 7.86 -12.84 -8.19
N LEU A 329 8.66 -13.92 -8.21
CA LEU A 329 9.90 -13.97 -8.98
C LEU A 329 9.63 -13.81 -10.48
N MET A 330 8.62 -14.51 -11.01
CA MET A 330 8.23 -14.36 -12.42
C MET A 330 7.83 -12.92 -12.74
N ALA A 331 7.01 -12.30 -11.90
CA ALA A 331 6.61 -10.91 -12.06
C ALA A 331 7.83 -9.96 -12.01
N ALA A 332 8.73 -10.15 -11.04
CA ALA A 332 9.95 -9.37 -10.91
C ALA A 332 10.87 -9.52 -12.15
N CYS A 333 11.06 -10.75 -12.65
CA CYS A 333 11.85 -10.99 -13.86
C CYS A 333 11.26 -10.28 -15.09
N VAL A 334 9.93 -10.30 -15.26
CA VAL A 334 9.27 -9.58 -16.35
C VAL A 334 9.52 -8.07 -16.23
N VAL A 335 9.35 -7.50 -15.05
CA VAL A 335 9.58 -6.08 -14.79
C VAL A 335 11.02 -5.69 -15.04
N ILE A 336 11.98 -6.45 -14.50
CA ILE A 336 13.42 -6.22 -14.72
C ILE A 336 13.71 -6.23 -16.22
N THR A 337 13.18 -7.21 -16.95
CA THR A 337 13.37 -7.29 -18.41
C THR A 337 12.84 -6.05 -19.12
N ILE A 338 11.66 -5.54 -18.73
CA ILE A 338 11.07 -4.32 -19.29
C ILE A 338 11.95 -3.10 -18.99
N PHE A 339 12.43 -2.95 -17.75
CA PHE A 339 13.29 -1.83 -17.33
C PHE A 339 14.64 -1.83 -18.06
N LEU A 340 15.21 -3.01 -18.33
CA LEU A 340 16.48 -3.16 -19.03
C LEU A 340 16.34 -2.94 -20.54
N LEU A 341 15.23 -3.36 -21.16
CA LEU A 341 15.05 -3.30 -22.60
C LEU A 341 14.47 -1.96 -23.10
N PHE A 342 13.67 -1.28 -22.25
CA PHE A 342 12.93 -0.09 -22.67
C PHE A 342 13.09 1.09 -21.71
N PRO A 343 14.31 1.40 -21.18
CA PRO A 343 14.47 2.47 -20.20
C PRO A 343 14.11 3.85 -20.75
N GLU A 344 14.55 4.16 -21.98
CA GLU A 344 14.27 5.42 -22.64
C GLU A 344 12.77 5.61 -22.89
N ALA A 345 12.10 4.58 -23.39
CA ALA A 345 10.66 4.64 -23.67
C ALA A 345 9.83 4.87 -22.38
N LEU A 346 10.24 4.28 -21.26
CA LEU A 346 9.54 4.44 -19.98
C LEU A 346 9.69 5.86 -19.42
N ILE A 347 10.86 6.47 -19.53
CA ILE A 347 11.13 7.80 -18.99
C ILE A 347 10.58 8.89 -19.90
N SER A 348 10.72 8.72 -21.23
CA SER A 348 10.29 9.71 -22.24
C SER A 348 8.78 9.98 -22.21
N VAL A 349 7.96 9.05 -21.71
CA VAL A 349 6.51 9.27 -21.50
C VAL A 349 6.24 10.48 -20.58
N PHE A 350 7.15 10.77 -19.66
CA PHE A 350 7.02 11.87 -18.69
C PHE A 350 7.64 13.19 -19.20
N LEU A 351 8.44 13.16 -20.25
CA LEU A 351 9.16 14.30 -20.81
C LEU A 351 8.47 14.81 -22.07
N LYS A 352 8.12 16.10 -22.11
CA LYS A 352 7.30 16.67 -23.22
C LYS A 352 8.10 17.34 -24.33
N GLU A 353 9.29 17.86 -24.01
CA GLU A 353 10.09 18.68 -24.92
C GLU A 353 11.53 18.16 -25.02
N ASP A 354 12.11 18.24 -26.19
CA ASP A 354 13.51 17.87 -26.43
C ASP A 354 14.42 19.11 -26.19
N THR A 355 14.54 19.46 -24.92
CA THR A 355 15.46 20.52 -24.44
C THR A 355 16.74 19.92 -23.87
N ALA A 356 17.79 20.74 -23.70
CA ALA A 356 19.03 20.27 -23.05
C ALA A 356 18.78 19.75 -21.63
N GLU A 357 17.89 20.41 -20.87
CA GLU A 357 17.52 20.00 -19.50
C GLU A 357 16.77 18.64 -19.48
N THR A 358 15.83 18.44 -20.40
CA THR A 358 15.09 17.16 -20.49
C THR A 358 15.97 16.00 -20.93
N ARG A 359 17.00 16.25 -21.76
CA ARG A 359 17.99 15.23 -22.12
C ARG A 359 18.85 14.83 -20.93
N GLU A 360 19.28 15.80 -20.10
CA GLU A 360 20.01 15.52 -18.86
C GLU A 360 19.18 14.66 -17.90
N VAL A 361 17.90 14.99 -17.70
CA VAL A 361 16.95 14.20 -16.88
C VAL A 361 16.78 12.79 -17.44
N LEU A 362 16.69 12.64 -18.79
CA LEU A 362 16.58 11.35 -19.45
C LEU A 362 17.83 10.49 -19.23
N ASP A 363 19.03 11.06 -19.41
CA ASP A 363 20.29 10.34 -19.24
C ASP A 363 20.50 9.87 -17.79
N ILE A 364 20.25 10.75 -16.80
CA ILE A 364 20.29 10.40 -15.39
C ILE A 364 19.22 9.35 -15.08
N GLY A 365 17.99 9.55 -15.56
CA GLY A 365 16.87 8.66 -15.34
C GLY A 365 17.12 7.25 -15.86
N MET A 366 17.70 7.10 -17.05
CA MET A 366 18.07 5.79 -17.61
C MET A 366 19.08 5.06 -16.73
N LYS A 367 20.11 5.76 -16.22
CA LYS A 367 21.11 5.18 -15.31
C LYS A 367 20.48 4.71 -14.02
N ILE A 368 19.67 5.56 -13.37
CA ILE A 368 19.02 5.19 -12.11
C ILE A 368 17.96 4.07 -12.33
N LEU A 369 17.29 4.04 -13.49
CA LEU A 369 16.32 2.97 -13.80
C LEU A 369 17.00 1.60 -13.94
N LEU A 370 18.24 1.54 -14.41
CA LEU A 370 19.04 0.30 -14.43
C LEU A 370 19.29 -0.22 -13.00
N PHE A 371 19.66 0.65 -12.07
CA PHE A 371 19.78 0.28 -10.65
C PHE A 371 18.40 -0.07 -10.06
N ALA A 372 17.35 0.66 -10.46
CA ALA A 372 15.98 0.36 -10.06
C ALA A 372 15.52 -1.02 -10.53
N ALA A 373 15.96 -1.50 -11.69
CA ALA A 373 15.67 -2.86 -12.14
C ALA A 373 16.18 -3.92 -11.13
N PHE A 374 17.38 -3.73 -10.58
CA PHE A 374 17.92 -4.65 -9.58
C PHE A 374 17.23 -4.50 -8.22
N PHE A 375 16.94 -3.27 -7.79
CA PHE A 375 16.25 -3.09 -6.52
C PHE A 375 14.83 -3.67 -6.54
N GLN A 376 14.13 -3.67 -7.68
CA GLN A 376 12.81 -4.27 -7.84
C GLN A 376 12.74 -5.75 -7.43
N LEU A 377 13.83 -6.50 -7.62
CA LEU A 377 13.89 -7.89 -7.16
C LEU A 377 13.74 -7.97 -5.63
N PHE A 378 14.52 -7.16 -4.92
CA PHE A 378 14.50 -7.16 -3.46
C PHE A 378 13.23 -6.55 -2.90
N ASP A 379 12.69 -5.52 -3.55
CA ASP A 379 11.43 -4.90 -3.19
C ASP A 379 10.25 -5.87 -3.32
N ALA A 380 10.20 -6.63 -4.43
CA ALA A 380 9.22 -7.69 -4.64
C ALA A 380 9.26 -8.76 -3.53
N PHE A 381 10.47 -9.24 -3.18
CA PHE A 381 10.62 -10.24 -2.13
C PHE A 381 10.30 -9.69 -0.73
N GLN A 382 10.77 -8.48 -0.42
CA GLN A 382 10.50 -7.78 0.84
C GLN A 382 8.97 -7.64 1.06
N ALA A 383 8.24 -7.12 0.08
CA ALA A 383 6.80 -6.90 0.18
C ALA A 383 6.02 -8.20 0.44
N VAL A 384 6.35 -9.27 -0.29
CA VAL A 384 5.66 -10.56 -0.18
C VAL A 384 6.02 -11.28 1.12
N LEU A 385 7.31 -11.30 1.52
CA LEU A 385 7.74 -11.92 2.77
C LEU A 385 7.16 -11.23 4.00
N LEU A 386 7.07 -9.89 3.95
CA LEU A 386 6.39 -9.11 4.99
C LEU A 386 4.91 -9.48 5.08
N GLY A 387 4.25 -9.71 3.91
CA GLY A 387 2.89 -10.24 3.86
C GLY A 387 2.75 -11.62 4.50
N PHE A 388 3.72 -12.50 4.29
CA PHE A 388 3.74 -13.84 4.92
C PHE A 388 3.87 -13.76 6.44
N LEU A 389 4.77 -12.91 6.94
CA LEU A 389 4.97 -12.70 8.38
C LEU A 389 3.71 -12.10 9.03
N ARG A 390 3.05 -11.14 8.37
CA ARG A 390 1.74 -10.62 8.77
C ARG A 390 0.69 -11.75 8.80
N GLY A 391 0.72 -12.64 7.82
CA GLY A 391 -0.13 -13.84 7.78
C GLY A 391 0.09 -14.78 8.95
N LEU A 392 1.30 -14.90 9.44
CA LEU A 392 1.66 -15.65 10.66
C LEU A 392 1.46 -14.86 11.96
N LYS A 393 0.82 -13.69 11.92
CA LYS A 393 0.63 -12.78 13.06
C LYS A 393 1.94 -12.29 13.70
N ASP A 394 3.02 -12.29 12.94
CA ASP A 394 4.34 -11.80 13.37
C ASP A 394 4.59 -10.43 12.75
N THR A 395 4.46 -9.36 13.53
CA THR A 395 4.54 -7.99 13.03
C THR A 395 5.61 -7.15 13.74
N LEU A 396 5.87 -7.40 15.03
CA LEU A 396 6.80 -6.60 15.82
C LEU A 396 8.26 -6.78 15.37
N ILE A 397 8.72 -8.03 15.22
CA ILE A 397 10.10 -8.27 14.80
C ILE A 397 10.32 -7.84 13.33
N PRO A 398 9.40 -8.11 12.38
CA PRO A 398 9.49 -7.54 11.03
C PRO A 398 9.55 -6.01 11.00
N MET A 399 8.81 -5.31 11.85
CA MET A 399 8.92 -3.85 11.99
C MET A 399 10.33 -3.41 12.38
N ILE A 400 10.94 -4.07 13.39
CA ILE A 400 12.31 -3.76 13.83
C ILE A 400 13.32 -4.03 12.71
N ILE A 401 13.17 -5.17 12.03
CA ILE A 401 14.02 -5.51 10.86
C ILE A 401 13.87 -4.43 9.79
N ALA A 402 12.65 -4.01 9.44
CA ALA A 402 12.38 -2.97 8.46
C ALA A 402 13.06 -1.65 8.86
N ALA A 403 12.85 -1.19 10.09
CA ALA A 403 13.44 0.05 10.59
C ALA A 403 14.98 0.05 10.50
N ILE A 404 15.64 -1.03 10.94
CA ILE A 404 17.10 -1.16 10.86
C ILE A 404 17.55 -1.23 9.40
N SER A 405 16.89 -2.05 8.58
CA SER A 405 17.28 -2.26 7.19
C SER A 405 17.17 -0.99 6.35
N TYR A 406 16.11 -0.21 6.55
CA TYR A 406 15.87 0.99 5.75
C TYR A 406 16.70 2.17 6.26
N TRP A 407 16.65 2.45 7.56
CA TRP A 407 17.27 3.65 8.12
C TRP A 407 18.76 3.48 8.41
N VAL A 408 19.14 2.38 9.10
CA VAL A 408 20.55 2.18 9.48
C VAL A 408 21.36 1.65 8.30
N VAL A 409 20.85 0.64 7.58
CA VAL A 409 21.60 0.05 6.46
C VAL A 409 21.36 0.86 5.18
N GLY A 410 20.11 1.04 4.76
CA GLY A 410 19.78 1.64 3.48
C GLY A 410 20.17 3.10 3.35
N ILE A 411 19.68 3.98 4.23
CA ILE A 411 19.98 5.42 4.18
C ILE A 411 21.49 5.68 4.33
N THR A 412 22.15 5.02 5.30
CA THR A 412 23.58 5.21 5.50
C THR A 412 24.40 4.78 4.29
N THR A 413 24.05 3.65 3.68
CA THR A 413 24.70 3.16 2.46
C THR A 413 24.41 4.06 1.26
N SER A 414 23.16 4.54 1.11
CA SER A 414 22.79 5.51 0.07
C SER A 414 23.64 6.76 0.16
N TYR A 415 23.74 7.34 1.37
CA TYR A 415 24.54 8.53 1.61
C TYR A 415 26.03 8.28 1.31
N PHE A 416 26.58 7.18 1.81
CA PHE A 416 27.99 6.84 1.60
C PHE A 416 28.33 6.65 0.11
N LEU A 417 27.53 5.90 -0.61
CA LEU A 417 27.75 5.64 -2.04
C LEU A 417 27.54 6.89 -2.90
N ALA A 418 26.52 7.70 -2.59
CA ALA A 418 26.23 8.91 -3.36
C ALA A 418 27.31 10.00 -3.16
N PHE A 419 27.67 10.31 -1.91
CA PHE A 419 28.45 11.50 -1.60
C PHE A 419 29.94 11.21 -1.26
N ASN A 420 30.26 10.05 -0.67
CA ASN A 420 31.65 9.72 -0.34
C ASN A 420 32.35 8.97 -1.48
N VAL A 421 31.63 8.07 -2.16
CA VAL A 421 32.16 7.35 -3.33
C VAL A 421 32.00 8.18 -4.62
N GLY A 422 31.02 9.11 -4.66
CA GLY A 422 30.76 9.98 -5.80
C GLY A 422 29.96 9.30 -6.92
N LEU A 423 29.04 8.35 -6.54
CA LEU A 423 28.14 7.69 -7.50
C LEU A 423 26.81 8.43 -7.68
N ASP A 424 26.65 9.60 -7.05
CA ASP A 424 25.46 10.44 -7.17
C ASP A 424 24.13 9.64 -7.05
N GLY A 425 23.21 9.81 -7.98
CA GLY A 425 21.91 9.15 -8.00
C GLY A 425 22.00 7.62 -8.05
N GLU A 426 22.99 7.07 -8.74
CA GLU A 426 23.22 5.61 -8.80
C GLU A 426 23.59 5.08 -7.41
N GLY A 427 24.36 5.86 -6.62
CA GLY A 427 24.71 5.53 -5.23
C GLY A 427 23.50 5.48 -4.32
N VAL A 428 22.54 6.38 -4.47
CA VAL A 428 21.27 6.36 -3.71
C VAL A 428 20.49 5.06 -3.98
N TYR A 429 20.36 4.66 -5.24
CA TYR A 429 19.69 3.40 -5.60
C TYR A 429 20.51 2.15 -5.21
N GLY A 430 21.84 2.25 -5.18
CA GLY A 430 22.70 1.23 -4.60
C GLY A 430 22.36 0.95 -3.13
N GLY A 431 22.09 2.01 -2.36
CA GLY A 431 21.60 1.89 -0.99
C GLY A 431 20.21 1.24 -0.88
N PHE A 432 19.31 1.48 -1.85
CA PHE A 432 18.03 0.77 -1.92
C PHE A 432 18.23 -0.73 -2.11
N ILE A 433 19.10 -1.13 -3.03
CA ILE A 433 19.41 -2.55 -3.27
C ILE A 433 19.91 -3.20 -1.98
N ILE A 434 20.84 -2.56 -1.27
CA ILE A 434 21.43 -3.12 -0.04
C ILE A 434 20.42 -3.11 1.11
N GLY A 435 19.67 -2.04 1.32
CA GLY A 435 18.69 -1.91 2.40
C GLY A 435 17.54 -2.89 2.25
N LEU A 436 16.90 -2.95 1.08
CA LEU A 436 15.80 -3.87 0.79
C LEU A 436 16.28 -5.32 0.68
N GLY A 437 17.49 -5.55 0.15
CA GLY A 437 18.12 -6.86 0.11
C GLY A 437 18.35 -7.41 1.51
N PHE A 438 18.89 -6.59 2.42
CA PHE A 438 19.08 -6.97 3.82
C PHE A 438 17.76 -7.29 4.52
N ALA A 439 16.73 -6.45 4.31
CA ALA A 439 15.38 -6.71 4.82
C ALA A 439 14.82 -8.04 4.30
N SER A 440 14.89 -8.28 2.98
CA SER A 440 14.38 -9.48 2.33
C SER A 440 15.03 -10.76 2.88
N ILE A 441 16.34 -10.74 3.05
CA ILE A 441 17.11 -11.87 3.60
C ILE A 441 16.65 -12.17 5.04
N LEU A 442 16.56 -11.15 5.89
CA LEU A 442 16.14 -11.31 7.29
C LEU A 442 14.68 -11.76 7.41
N PHE A 443 13.79 -11.21 6.58
CA PHE A 443 12.39 -11.66 6.53
C PHE A 443 12.28 -13.11 6.08
N PHE A 444 13.05 -13.54 5.09
CA PHE A 444 13.07 -14.92 4.63
C PHE A 444 13.52 -15.88 5.73
N PHE A 445 14.62 -15.59 6.42
CA PHE A 445 15.08 -16.44 7.53
C PHE A 445 14.09 -16.45 8.70
N ARG A 446 13.49 -15.30 9.01
CA ARG A 446 12.44 -15.19 10.03
C ARG A 446 11.22 -16.04 9.68
N PHE A 447 10.75 -15.96 8.44
CA PHE A 447 9.62 -16.75 7.95
C PHE A 447 9.92 -18.25 8.00
N ARG A 448 11.09 -18.68 7.51
CA ARG A 448 11.51 -20.07 7.55
C ARG A 448 11.59 -20.62 8.97
N ARG A 449 12.13 -19.84 9.90
CA ARG A 449 12.21 -20.22 11.33
C ARG A 449 10.82 -20.37 11.95
N LYS A 450 9.88 -19.47 11.65
CA LYS A 450 8.51 -19.57 12.14
C LYS A 450 7.80 -20.79 11.55
N LEU A 451 7.96 -21.03 10.27
CA LEU A 451 7.36 -22.19 9.59
C LEU A 451 7.89 -23.52 10.12
N SER A 452 9.19 -23.64 10.43
CA SER A 452 9.77 -24.87 11.00
C SER A 452 9.21 -25.17 12.39
N LYS A 453 8.99 -24.16 13.23
CA LYS A 453 8.38 -24.31 14.55
C LYS A 453 6.93 -24.80 14.50
N LEU A 454 6.16 -24.33 13.50
CA LEU A 454 4.80 -24.81 13.26
C LEU A 454 4.78 -26.30 12.87
N GLY A 455 5.77 -26.75 12.08
CA GLY A 455 5.87 -28.15 11.64
C GLY A 455 6.34 -29.12 12.74
N SER A 456 7.05 -28.64 13.78
CA SER A 456 7.55 -29.48 14.90
C SER A 456 6.54 -29.65 16.04
N GLY A 457 5.32 -29.08 15.92
CA GLY A 457 4.30 -29.23 16.98
C GLY A 457 4.53 -28.36 18.22
N ASP A 458 5.60 -27.57 18.27
CA ASP A 458 5.96 -26.70 19.39
C ASP A 458 5.18 -25.36 19.36
N GLY A 459 3.88 -25.47 19.09
CA GLY A 459 2.95 -24.33 18.88
C GLY A 459 2.66 -23.48 20.12
N SER A 460 3.21 -23.80 21.29
CA SER A 460 2.95 -23.06 22.55
C SER A 460 3.68 -21.74 22.67
N SER A 461 4.56 -21.34 21.74
CA SER A 461 5.38 -20.12 21.81
C SER A 461 5.00 -19.03 20.80
N LEU A 462 3.78 -19.06 20.21
CA LEU A 462 3.33 -18.10 19.20
C LEU A 462 2.37 -17.02 19.72
N VAL A 463 2.18 -16.94 21.07
CA VAL A 463 1.39 -15.87 21.73
C VAL A 463 2.31 -14.77 22.25
#